data_9eef75b7985db839c206cbd462ed3970
#
_entry.id   9eef75b7985db839c206cbd462ed3970
#
_cell.length_a   1.000
_cell.length_b   1.000
_cell.length_c   1.000
_cell.angle_alpha   90.00
_cell.angle_beta   90.00
_cell.angle_gamma   90.00
#
_symmetry.space_group_name_H-M   'P 1'
#
loop_
_entity.id
_entity.type
_entity.pdbx_description
1 polymer ?
#
loop_
_entity_poly.entity_id
_entity_poly.type
_entity_poly.pdbx_seq_one_letter_code
_entity_poly.pdbx_strand_id
1 'polypeptide(L)'
;MQPLFANITDSIFDLCCQLVSWFAKLCGCTYYEMNTYLFLVVQPLIYVLLSLVILYYATKWLKKGKRWVFFVALGYAVFNVLCFCLIQYHYRMDADSAARICIKEMYDIQDQYGIPYELTNFILFVFAFLAIVAFDWWVIRRLKRKS
;
A
#
# COMPACT_ATOMS: atom_id res chain seq x y z
N MET A 1 13.84 -11.25 24.90
CA MET A 1 12.92 -10.29 24.20
C MET A 1 12.43 -10.80 22.82
N GLN A 2 13.11 -11.73 22.17
CA GLN A 2 12.67 -12.27 20.87
C GLN A 2 11.32 -13.02 20.86
N PRO A 3 10.90 -13.84 21.86
CA PRO A 3 9.68 -14.64 21.74
C PRO A 3 8.38 -13.82 21.81
N LEU A 4 8.37 -12.67 22.49
CA LEU A 4 7.16 -11.84 22.63
C LEU A 4 6.81 -11.12 21.32
N PHE A 5 7.82 -10.59 20.61
CA PHE A 5 7.61 -9.93 19.32
C PHE A 5 7.18 -10.92 18.24
N ALA A 6 7.76 -12.13 18.20
CA ALA A 6 7.34 -13.18 17.28
C ALA A 6 5.86 -13.54 17.49
N ASN A 7 5.43 -13.80 18.71
CA ASN A 7 4.04 -14.14 19.02
C ASN A 7 3.03 -13.03 18.65
N ILE A 8 3.40 -11.75 18.79
CA ILE A 8 2.53 -10.63 18.41
C ILE A 8 2.44 -10.53 16.89
N THR A 9 3.56 -10.66 16.18
CA THR A 9 3.60 -10.61 14.72
C THR A 9 2.77 -11.73 14.10
N ASP A 10 2.92 -12.96 14.62
CA ASP A 10 2.17 -14.13 14.17
C ASP A 10 0.66 -13.94 14.41
N SER A 11 0.26 -13.43 15.58
CA SER A 11 -1.15 -13.17 15.89
C SER A 11 -1.77 -12.11 14.98
N ILE A 12 -1.03 -11.05 14.65
CA ILE A 12 -1.50 -10.00 13.74
C ILE A 12 -1.55 -10.54 12.30
N PHE A 13 -0.57 -11.34 11.89
CA PHE A 13 -0.54 -11.97 10.58
C PHE A 13 -1.73 -12.91 10.40
N ASP A 14 -2.01 -13.75 11.38
CA ASP A 14 -3.17 -14.65 11.39
C ASP A 14 -4.50 -13.88 11.28
N LEU A 15 -4.63 -12.77 12.00
CA LEU A 15 -5.81 -11.90 11.89
C LEU A 15 -5.96 -11.32 10.48
N CYS A 16 -4.88 -10.85 9.87
CA CYS A 16 -4.89 -10.36 8.49
C CYS A 16 -5.30 -11.46 7.51
N CYS A 17 -4.76 -12.68 7.66
CA CYS A 17 -5.12 -13.83 6.84
C CYS A 17 -6.61 -14.20 6.98
N GLN A 18 -7.15 -14.15 8.21
CA GLN A 18 -8.57 -14.40 8.45
C GLN A 18 -9.45 -13.34 7.78
N LEU A 19 -9.09 -12.06 7.88
CA LEU A 19 -9.81 -10.96 7.22
C LEU A 19 -9.81 -11.11 5.70
N VAL A 20 -8.66 -11.40 5.09
CA VAL A 20 -8.56 -11.63 3.64
C VAL A 20 -9.41 -12.82 3.23
N SER A 21 -9.38 -13.93 4.00
CA SER A 21 -10.19 -15.12 3.76
C SER A 21 -11.70 -14.84 3.86
N TRP A 22 -12.09 -13.98 4.79
CA TRP A 22 -13.48 -13.56 4.93
C TRP A 22 -13.94 -12.72 3.73
N PHE A 23 -13.13 -11.76 3.29
CA PHE A 23 -13.41 -10.97 2.07
C PHE A 23 -13.45 -11.86 0.83
N ALA A 24 -12.54 -12.82 0.68
CA ALA A 24 -12.53 -13.77 -0.42
C ALA A 24 -13.84 -14.55 -0.51
N LYS A 25 -14.34 -15.05 0.63
CA LYS A 25 -15.64 -15.74 0.70
C LYS A 25 -16.81 -14.85 0.31
N LEU A 26 -16.81 -13.57 0.73
CA LEU A 26 -17.85 -12.62 0.36
C LEU A 26 -17.87 -12.31 -1.15
N CYS A 27 -16.69 -12.22 -1.77
CA CYS A 27 -16.54 -11.91 -3.19
C CYS A 27 -16.62 -13.14 -4.09
N GLY A 28 -16.67 -14.35 -3.53
CA GLY A 28 -16.71 -15.60 -4.29
C GLY A 28 -15.39 -15.92 -5.02
N CYS A 29 -14.25 -15.43 -4.52
CA CYS A 29 -12.92 -15.66 -5.09
C CYS A 29 -12.03 -16.44 -4.11
N THR A 30 -10.87 -16.89 -4.60
CA THR A 30 -9.89 -17.59 -3.78
C THR A 30 -9.16 -16.61 -2.84
N TYR A 31 -8.53 -17.14 -1.79
CA TYR A 31 -7.66 -16.36 -0.90
C TYR A 31 -6.54 -15.65 -1.67
N TYR A 32 -5.91 -16.35 -2.61
CA TYR A 32 -4.80 -15.81 -3.42
C TYR A 32 -5.26 -14.67 -4.33
N GLU A 33 -6.39 -14.82 -5.01
CA GLU A 33 -6.98 -13.76 -5.83
C GLU A 33 -7.33 -12.53 -4.98
N MET A 34 -7.96 -12.72 -3.82
CA MET A 34 -8.31 -11.60 -2.94
C MET A 34 -7.06 -10.88 -2.45
N ASN A 35 -6.02 -11.61 -2.05
CA ASN A 35 -4.74 -11.06 -1.62
C ASN A 35 -4.11 -10.21 -2.73
N THR A 36 -4.08 -10.74 -3.96
CA THR A 36 -3.59 -10.03 -5.14
C THR A 36 -4.38 -8.74 -5.40
N TYR A 37 -5.71 -8.79 -5.40
CA TYR A 37 -6.54 -7.60 -5.60
C TYR A 37 -6.32 -6.55 -4.51
N LEU A 38 -6.22 -6.95 -3.24
CA LEU A 38 -6.00 -6.01 -2.15
C LEU A 38 -4.64 -5.31 -2.25
N PHE A 39 -3.57 -6.03 -2.51
CA PHE A 39 -2.21 -5.48 -2.46
C PHE A 39 -1.71 -4.91 -3.78
N LEU A 40 -2.12 -5.47 -4.91
CA LEU A 40 -1.66 -4.99 -6.21
C LEU A 40 -2.62 -4.01 -6.89
N VAL A 41 -3.88 -3.94 -6.46
CA VAL A 41 -4.87 -3.04 -7.07
C VAL A 41 -5.40 -2.04 -6.05
N VAL A 42 -6.05 -2.50 -4.98
CA VAL A 42 -6.76 -1.62 -4.04
C VAL A 42 -5.80 -0.71 -3.29
N GLN A 43 -4.74 -1.24 -2.74
CA GLN A 43 -3.76 -0.48 -1.95
C GLN A 43 -3.05 0.61 -2.79
N PRO A 44 -2.46 0.33 -3.97
CA PRO A 44 -1.87 1.39 -4.79
C PRO A 44 -2.90 2.38 -5.32
N LEU A 45 -4.14 1.94 -5.59
CA LEU A 45 -5.22 2.84 -5.99
C LEU A 45 -5.56 3.85 -4.88
N ILE A 46 -5.57 3.42 -3.61
CA ILE A 46 -5.77 4.33 -2.47
C ILE A 46 -4.67 5.40 -2.44
N TYR A 47 -3.40 5.05 -2.69
CA TYR A 47 -2.31 6.04 -2.76
C TYR A 47 -2.52 7.05 -3.88
N VAL A 48 -2.95 6.60 -5.06
CA VAL A 48 -3.29 7.50 -6.17
C VAL A 48 -4.41 8.45 -5.76
N LEU A 49 -5.50 7.95 -5.20
CA LEU A 49 -6.64 8.77 -4.77
C LEU A 49 -6.24 9.81 -3.71
N LEU A 50 -5.47 9.41 -2.69
CA LEU A 50 -4.99 10.33 -1.65
C LEU A 50 -4.07 11.40 -2.22
N SER A 51 -3.16 11.03 -3.14
CA SER A 51 -2.27 12.00 -3.80
C SER A 51 -3.03 13.00 -4.66
N LEU A 52 -4.12 12.59 -5.33
CA LEU A 52 -5.01 13.51 -6.06
C LEU A 52 -5.76 14.47 -5.13
N VAL A 53 -6.19 14.00 -3.95
CA VAL A 53 -6.79 14.87 -2.93
C VAL A 53 -5.76 15.88 -2.41
N ILE A 54 -4.52 15.47 -2.17
CA ILE A 54 -3.41 16.37 -1.80
C ILE A 54 -3.20 17.42 -2.89
N LEU A 55 -3.14 17.00 -4.15
CA LEU A 55 -2.98 17.89 -5.31
C LEU A 55 -4.14 18.89 -5.39
N TYR A 56 -5.38 18.45 -5.20
CA TYR A 56 -6.55 19.33 -5.17
C TYR A 56 -6.42 20.42 -4.09
N TYR A 57 -6.04 20.10 -2.87
CA TYR A 57 -5.83 21.12 -1.85
C TYR A 57 -4.59 21.99 -2.14
N ALA A 58 -3.55 21.46 -2.77
CA ALA A 58 -2.37 22.23 -3.16
C ALA A 58 -2.68 23.27 -4.26
N THR A 59 -3.68 23.07 -5.14
CA THR A 59 -4.10 24.08 -6.11
C THR A 59 -4.56 25.37 -5.45
N LYS A 60 -5.17 25.29 -4.27
CA LYS A 60 -5.60 26.48 -3.51
C LYS A 60 -4.42 27.35 -3.03
N TRP A 61 -3.23 26.75 -2.87
CA TRP A 61 -2.02 27.43 -2.47
C TRP A 61 -1.33 28.16 -3.62
N LEU A 62 -1.63 27.83 -4.88
CA LEU A 62 -1.21 28.61 -6.03
C LEU A 62 -1.73 30.05 -5.93
N LYS A 63 -3.01 30.22 -5.54
CA LYS A 63 -3.64 31.52 -5.35
C LYS A 63 -2.99 32.35 -4.22
N LYS A 64 -2.31 31.70 -3.28
CA LYS A 64 -1.58 32.32 -2.17
C LYS A 64 -0.08 32.55 -2.48
N GLY A 65 0.34 32.39 -3.75
CA GLY A 65 1.74 32.59 -4.20
C GLY A 65 2.71 31.46 -3.83
N LYS A 66 2.25 30.38 -3.20
CA LYS A 66 3.10 29.25 -2.78
C LYS A 66 3.15 28.15 -3.85
N ARG A 67 3.66 28.48 -5.01
CA ARG A 67 3.72 27.60 -6.20
C ARG A 67 4.48 26.29 -5.94
N TRP A 68 5.52 26.33 -5.12
CA TRP A 68 6.32 25.13 -4.82
C TRP A 68 5.49 23.99 -4.20
N VAL A 69 4.48 24.31 -3.36
CA VAL A 69 3.59 23.30 -2.75
C VAL A 69 2.82 22.55 -3.82
N PHE A 70 2.36 23.25 -4.84
CA PHE A 70 1.66 22.63 -5.97
C PHE A 70 2.59 21.71 -6.77
N PHE A 71 3.81 22.14 -7.09
CA PHE A 71 4.74 21.32 -7.86
C PHE A 71 5.18 20.06 -7.09
N VAL A 72 5.37 20.15 -5.78
CA VAL A 72 5.66 18.97 -4.94
C VAL A 72 4.48 18.00 -4.92
N ALA A 73 3.25 18.52 -4.75
CA ALA A 73 2.06 17.69 -4.78
C ALA A 73 1.81 17.05 -6.15
N LEU A 74 2.08 17.77 -7.23
CA LEU A 74 2.00 17.27 -8.60
C LEU A 74 3.02 16.13 -8.82
N GLY A 75 4.28 16.35 -8.43
CA GLY A 75 5.33 15.33 -8.52
C GLY A 75 4.97 14.06 -7.74
N TYR A 76 4.42 14.22 -6.53
CA TYR A 76 3.95 13.12 -5.72
C TYR A 76 2.78 12.35 -6.38
N ALA A 77 1.80 13.06 -6.93
CA ALA A 77 0.67 12.43 -7.64
C ALA A 77 1.15 11.68 -8.90
N VAL A 78 2.01 12.29 -9.70
CA VAL A 78 2.60 11.65 -10.90
C VAL A 78 3.38 10.40 -10.50
N PHE A 79 4.19 10.47 -9.45
CA PHE A 79 4.94 9.33 -8.93
C PHE A 79 4.01 8.15 -8.55
N ASN A 80 2.93 8.42 -7.79
CA ASN A 80 1.98 7.36 -7.41
C ASN A 80 1.26 6.76 -8.62
N VAL A 81 0.88 7.57 -9.61
CA VAL A 81 0.26 7.07 -10.85
C VAL A 81 1.24 6.20 -11.64
N LEU A 82 2.50 6.63 -11.77
CA LEU A 82 3.54 5.84 -12.45
C LEU A 82 3.79 4.51 -11.73
N CYS A 83 3.92 4.53 -10.41
CA CYS A 83 4.07 3.31 -9.61
C CYS A 83 2.88 2.36 -9.81
N PHE A 84 1.64 2.88 -9.78
CA PHE A 84 0.45 2.09 -10.06
C PHE A 84 0.50 1.45 -11.45
N CYS A 85 0.81 2.24 -12.49
CA CYS A 85 0.92 1.74 -13.85
C CYS A 85 2.02 0.68 -14.01
N LEU A 86 3.18 0.88 -13.36
CA LEU A 86 4.28 -0.08 -13.39
C LEU A 86 3.91 -1.40 -12.69
N ILE A 87 3.23 -1.33 -11.54
CA ILE A 87 2.72 -2.52 -10.83
C ILE A 87 1.74 -3.27 -11.73
N GLN A 88 0.75 -2.58 -12.32
CA GLN A 88 -0.22 -3.22 -13.22
C GLN A 88 0.44 -3.81 -14.47
N TYR A 89 1.49 -3.17 -14.99
CA TYR A 89 2.24 -3.70 -16.13
C TYR A 89 3.07 -4.93 -15.76
N HIS A 90 3.76 -4.89 -14.61
CA HIS A 90 4.61 -5.99 -14.15
C HIS A 90 3.79 -7.25 -13.82
N TYR A 91 2.64 -7.07 -13.16
CA TYR A 91 1.74 -8.15 -12.79
C TYR A 91 0.57 -8.33 -13.78
N ARG A 92 0.81 -8.08 -15.08
CA ARG A 92 -0.15 -8.23 -16.19
C ARG A 92 -0.41 -9.71 -16.53
N MET A 93 -0.80 -10.49 -15.54
CA MET A 93 -1.14 -11.90 -15.65
C MET A 93 -2.38 -12.17 -14.82
N ASP A 94 -2.85 -13.42 -14.83
CA ASP A 94 -3.92 -13.83 -13.94
C ASP A 94 -3.53 -13.67 -12.45
N ALA A 95 -4.53 -13.49 -11.59
CA ALA A 95 -4.32 -13.21 -10.17
C ALA A 95 -3.53 -14.31 -9.44
N ASP A 96 -3.69 -15.56 -9.84
CA ASP A 96 -2.98 -16.70 -9.27
C ASP A 96 -1.48 -16.66 -9.61
N SER A 97 -1.13 -16.36 -10.85
CA SER A 97 0.26 -16.20 -11.29
C SER A 97 0.93 -15.01 -10.61
N ALA A 98 0.23 -13.88 -10.49
CA ALA A 98 0.71 -12.70 -9.77
C ALA A 98 0.96 -13.01 -8.29
N ALA A 99 0.04 -13.73 -7.62
CA ALA A 99 0.21 -14.15 -6.22
C ALA A 99 1.44 -15.04 -6.03
N ARG A 100 1.67 -16.01 -6.92
CA ARG A 100 2.84 -16.91 -6.86
C ARG A 100 4.15 -16.15 -7.00
N ILE A 101 4.21 -15.14 -7.88
CA ILE A 101 5.41 -14.30 -8.05
C ILE A 101 5.66 -13.49 -6.78
N CYS A 102 4.65 -12.81 -6.23
CA CYS A 102 4.80 -12.05 -4.98
C CYS A 102 5.26 -12.94 -3.81
N ILE A 103 4.69 -14.14 -3.68
CA ILE A 103 5.08 -15.09 -2.65
C ILE A 103 6.54 -15.52 -2.84
N LYS A 104 6.94 -15.83 -4.08
CA LYS A 104 8.31 -16.21 -4.39
C LYS A 104 9.29 -15.08 -4.06
N GLU A 105 9.00 -13.85 -4.46
CA GLU A 105 9.84 -12.68 -4.15
C GLU A 105 10.02 -12.47 -2.64
N MET A 106 8.99 -12.74 -1.83
CA MET A 106 9.08 -12.66 -0.36
C MET A 106 9.93 -13.79 0.23
N TYR A 107 9.86 -15.01 -0.33
CA TYR A 107 10.75 -16.10 0.09
C TYR A 107 12.20 -15.84 -0.34
N ASP A 108 12.43 -15.24 -1.51
CA ASP A 108 13.77 -14.84 -1.94
C ASP A 108 14.38 -13.80 -0.97
N ILE A 109 13.55 -12.87 -0.43
CA ILE A 109 13.97 -11.92 0.63
C ILE A 109 14.31 -12.67 1.93
N GLN A 110 13.51 -13.67 2.32
CA GLN A 110 13.80 -14.50 3.49
C GLN A 110 15.14 -15.22 3.35
N ASP A 111 15.38 -15.83 2.20
CA ASP A 111 16.62 -16.59 1.94
C ASP A 111 17.85 -15.68 1.87
N GLN A 112 17.70 -14.47 1.33
CA GLN A 112 18.80 -13.53 1.16
C GLN A 112 19.14 -12.75 2.44
N TYR A 113 18.13 -12.35 3.22
CA TYR A 113 18.28 -11.45 4.37
C TYR A 113 17.94 -12.09 5.72
N GLY A 114 17.44 -13.31 5.74
CA GLY A 114 17.03 -14.01 6.97
C GLY A 114 15.80 -13.40 7.65
N ILE A 115 15.01 -12.60 6.92
CA ILE A 115 13.79 -11.96 7.44
C ILE A 115 12.61 -12.91 7.22
N PRO A 116 11.87 -13.33 8.27
CA PRO A 116 10.72 -14.22 8.12
C PRO A 116 9.67 -13.68 7.14
N TYR A 117 9.07 -14.58 6.35
CA TYR A 117 8.03 -14.25 5.37
C TYR A 117 6.89 -13.43 5.98
N GLU A 118 6.41 -13.84 7.16
CA GLU A 118 5.31 -13.19 7.90
C GLU A 118 5.67 -11.74 8.24
N LEU A 119 6.90 -11.51 8.68
CA LEU A 119 7.40 -10.17 9.02
C LEU A 119 7.56 -9.29 7.78
N THR A 120 8.08 -9.85 6.69
CA THR A 120 8.22 -9.13 5.41
C THR A 120 6.84 -8.70 4.89
N ASN A 121 5.89 -9.63 4.88
CA ASN A 121 4.51 -9.38 4.47
C ASN A 121 3.86 -8.28 5.32
N PHE A 122 3.99 -8.39 6.65
CA PHE A 122 3.44 -7.40 7.58
C PHE A 122 4.05 -6.00 7.36
N ILE A 123 5.37 -5.90 7.22
CA ILE A 123 6.05 -4.61 7.01
C ILE A 123 5.62 -3.98 5.69
N LEU A 124 5.63 -4.73 4.59
CA LEU A 124 5.36 -4.19 3.25
C LEU A 124 3.89 -3.85 3.04
N PHE A 125 2.98 -4.72 3.45
CA PHE A 125 1.58 -4.60 3.08
C PHE A 125 0.68 -4.00 4.16
N VAL A 126 1.06 -4.09 5.43
CA VAL A 126 0.27 -3.54 6.52
C VAL A 126 0.92 -2.27 7.09
N PHE A 127 2.14 -2.37 7.58
CA PHE A 127 2.79 -1.24 8.26
C PHE A 127 3.08 -0.09 7.30
N ALA A 128 3.70 -0.34 6.15
CA ALA A 128 4.00 0.69 5.16
C ALA A 128 2.72 1.34 4.62
N PHE A 129 1.67 0.53 4.37
CA PHE A 129 0.36 1.05 3.96
C PHE A 129 -0.22 2.02 4.97
N LEU A 130 -0.33 1.60 6.22
CA LEU A 130 -0.89 2.44 7.28
C LEU A 130 -0.07 3.71 7.51
N ALA A 131 1.26 3.61 7.45
CA ALA A 131 2.15 4.76 7.60
C ALA A 131 1.97 5.79 6.47
N ILE A 132 1.87 5.35 5.22
CA ILE A 132 1.65 6.24 4.07
C ILE A 132 0.27 6.88 4.15
N VAL A 133 -0.79 6.12 4.43
CA VAL A 133 -2.16 6.64 4.56
C VAL A 133 -2.25 7.66 5.71
N ALA A 134 -1.63 7.39 6.86
CA ALA A 134 -1.59 8.31 7.99
C ALA A 134 -0.83 9.60 7.64
N PHE A 135 0.29 9.50 6.93
CA PHE A 135 1.07 10.63 6.45
C PHE A 135 0.26 11.48 5.47
N ASP A 136 -0.35 10.87 4.46
CA ASP A 136 -1.18 11.56 3.46
C ASP A 136 -2.37 12.27 4.12
N TRP A 137 -3.02 11.59 5.08
CA TRP A 137 -4.11 12.18 5.86
C TRP A 137 -3.65 13.40 6.68
N TRP A 138 -2.47 13.32 7.28
CA TRP A 138 -1.88 14.44 8.00
C TRP A 138 -1.58 15.62 7.05
N VAL A 139 -1.01 15.35 5.88
CA VAL A 139 -0.75 16.38 4.83
C VAL A 139 -2.07 17.04 4.41
N ILE A 140 -3.10 16.25 4.11
CA ILE A 140 -4.43 16.76 3.71
C ILE A 140 -4.99 17.67 4.80
N ARG A 141 -4.95 17.26 6.07
CA ARG A 141 -5.40 18.10 7.19
C ARG A 141 -4.62 19.41 7.29
N ARG A 142 -3.30 19.37 7.10
CA ARG A 142 -2.45 20.57 7.13
C ARG A 142 -2.79 21.52 5.99
N LEU A 143 -2.94 21.01 4.78
CA LEU A 143 -3.30 21.80 3.60
C LEU A 143 -4.71 22.42 3.75
N LYS A 144 -5.68 21.61 4.23
CA LYS A 144 -7.05 22.06 4.43
C LYS A 144 -7.16 23.20 5.48
N ARG A 145 -6.44 23.11 6.61
CA ARG A 145 -6.51 24.12 7.69
C ARG A 145 -5.95 25.49 7.24
N LYS A 146 -5.07 25.49 6.26
CA LYS A 146 -4.38 26.70 5.80
C LYS A 146 -4.88 27.19 4.43
N SER A 147 -5.80 26.43 3.79
CA SER A 147 -6.44 26.82 2.51
C SER A 147 -7.61 27.74 2.75
#